data_12665dc1a62c7d4608e068e6fc9876e9
#
_entry.id   12665dc1a62c7d4608e068e6fc9876e9
#
_cell.length_a   1.000
_cell.length_b   1.000
_cell.length_c   1.000
_cell.angle_alpha   90.00
_cell.angle_beta   90.00
_cell.angle_gamma   90.00
#
_symmetry.space_group_name_H-M   'P 1'
#
loop_
_entity.id
_entity.type
_entity.pdbx_description
1 polymer ?
#
loop_
_entity_poly.entity_id
_entity_poly.type
_entity_poly.pdbx_seq_one_letter_code
_entity_poly.pdbx_strand_id
1 'polypeptide(L)'
;MFEYGLFLGRVGNQRAFVIKDKKVKILSDLLGITLADYETDDTGLATHSLEVTLEQLKKKIDDNVRLGQLGLLPSTVIAISYFENFIKLVADQIYPFPRDGVMDGKKYKSAKLRIVIPKDLDADMKRRATVYYVKNGLSEKVINTSHRSYPIHVQANNENEDALVIADMPTILNGIDKAIDMYFRVGHIGKSIEQELTEHREMSNFVHVLKLLVEGDAFCKECVEIVNEDNEMI
;
A
#
# COMPACT_ATOMS: atom_id res chain seq x y z
N MET A 1 19.81 25.17 -6.56
CA MET A 1 20.38 24.39 -7.69
C MET A 1 20.94 23.04 -7.22
N PHE A 2 21.73 23.00 -6.16
CA PHE A 2 22.22 21.74 -5.57
C PHE A 2 21.08 20.79 -5.17
N GLU A 3 20.07 21.28 -4.47
CA GLU A 3 18.89 20.52 -4.05
C GLU A 3 18.16 19.91 -5.24
N TYR A 4 17.97 20.66 -6.33
CA TYR A 4 17.34 20.14 -7.52
C TYR A 4 18.17 19.02 -8.17
N GLY A 5 19.50 19.15 -8.20
CA GLY A 5 20.39 18.08 -8.67
C GLY A 5 20.28 16.81 -7.84
N LEU A 6 20.10 16.93 -6.52
CA LEU A 6 19.83 15.80 -5.63
C LEU A 6 18.49 15.13 -5.97
N PHE A 7 17.42 15.93 -6.13
CA PHE A 7 16.11 15.39 -6.51
C PHE A 7 16.16 14.72 -7.87
N LEU A 8 16.76 15.38 -8.87
CA LEU A 8 16.92 14.83 -10.22
C LEU A 8 17.67 13.49 -10.21
N GLY A 9 18.77 13.40 -9.48
CA GLY A 9 19.58 12.19 -9.35
C GLY A 9 18.86 11.07 -8.62
N ARG A 10 17.94 11.41 -7.71
CA ARG A 10 17.25 10.43 -6.89
C ARG A 10 15.94 9.93 -7.49
N VAL A 11 15.11 10.82 -8.01
CA VAL A 11 13.76 10.47 -8.50
C VAL A 11 13.65 10.50 -10.03
N GLY A 12 14.69 10.94 -10.72
CA GLY A 12 14.74 11.05 -12.18
C GLY A 12 13.99 12.28 -12.71
N ASN A 13 14.25 12.60 -13.98
CA ASN A 13 13.70 13.80 -14.65
C ASN A 13 12.18 13.77 -14.85
N GLN A 14 11.56 12.61 -14.81
CA GLN A 14 10.10 12.46 -14.93
C GLN A 14 9.33 12.77 -13.65
N ARG A 15 10.05 12.85 -12.51
CA ARG A 15 9.47 13.06 -11.18
C ARG A 15 9.99 14.31 -10.47
N ALA A 16 10.99 14.97 -11.02
CA ALA A 16 11.55 16.21 -10.51
C ALA A 16 11.12 17.38 -11.38
N PHE A 17 10.39 18.32 -10.82
CA PHE A 17 9.89 19.50 -11.51
C PHE A 17 10.42 20.76 -10.83
N VAL A 18 10.75 21.77 -11.61
CA VAL A 18 11.17 23.08 -11.11
C VAL A 18 10.12 24.11 -11.48
N ILE A 19 9.63 24.82 -10.47
CA ILE A 19 8.80 26.00 -10.66
C ILE A 19 9.66 27.22 -10.27
N LYS A 20 9.72 28.22 -11.14
CA LYS A 20 10.51 29.42 -10.89
C LYS A 20 9.79 30.68 -11.36
N ASP A 21 10.14 31.81 -10.73
CA ASP A 21 9.79 33.13 -11.28
C ASP A 21 10.54 33.35 -12.61
N LYS A 22 9.85 33.89 -13.61
CA LYS A 22 10.45 34.26 -14.91
C LYS A 22 11.64 35.20 -14.77
N LYS A 23 11.66 36.05 -13.73
CA LYS A 23 12.77 36.97 -13.44
C LYS A 23 14.05 36.23 -13.03
N VAL A 24 13.96 34.97 -12.57
CA VAL A 24 15.11 34.18 -12.13
C VAL A 24 15.82 33.58 -13.33
N LYS A 25 17.07 34.00 -13.53
CA LYS A 25 17.96 33.41 -14.56
C LYS A 25 18.46 32.05 -14.08
N ILE A 26 18.37 31.06 -14.96
CA ILE A 26 18.87 29.71 -14.72
C ILE A 26 20.12 29.48 -15.55
N LEU A 27 21.02 28.62 -15.06
CA LEU A 27 22.19 28.18 -15.79
C LEU A 27 21.77 27.39 -17.04
N SER A 28 22.49 27.59 -18.14
CA SER A 28 22.23 26.96 -19.45
C SER A 28 22.19 25.42 -19.40
N ASP A 29 22.88 24.83 -18.43
CA ASP A 29 23.01 23.38 -18.28
C ASP A 29 21.69 22.70 -17.82
N LEU A 30 20.69 23.52 -17.45
CA LEU A 30 19.35 23.07 -17.10
C LEU A 30 18.34 23.23 -18.26
N LEU A 31 18.80 23.62 -19.44
CA LEU A 31 17.99 23.63 -20.65
C LEU A 31 17.72 22.18 -21.07
N GLY A 32 16.48 21.78 -21.04
CA GLY A 32 16.03 20.39 -21.31
C GLY A 32 15.35 19.71 -20.11
N ILE A 33 15.39 20.36 -18.94
CA ILE A 33 14.63 19.96 -17.78
C ILE A 33 13.24 20.59 -17.84
N THR A 34 12.24 19.93 -17.26
CA THR A 34 10.89 20.50 -17.17
C THR A 34 10.89 21.69 -16.23
N LEU A 35 10.96 22.87 -16.81
CA LEU A 35 10.82 24.13 -16.11
C LEU A 35 9.39 24.63 -16.31
N ALA A 36 8.78 25.08 -15.21
CA ALA A 36 7.50 25.75 -15.21
C ALA A 36 7.71 27.16 -14.66
N ASP A 37 7.35 28.18 -15.43
CA ASP A 37 7.59 29.58 -15.08
C ASP A 37 6.28 30.24 -14.61
N TYR A 38 6.36 31.10 -13.60
CA TYR A 38 5.30 32.01 -13.20
C TYR A 38 5.81 33.45 -13.14
N GLU A 39 4.91 34.41 -13.01
CA GLU A 39 5.23 35.83 -12.91
C GLU A 39 4.86 36.37 -11.53
N THR A 40 5.68 37.26 -11.03
CA THR A 40 5.36 38.07 -9.84
C THR A 40 5.04 39.49 -10.23
N ASP A 41 4.12 40.12 -9.51
CA ASP A 41 3.82 41.55 -9.65
C ASP A 41 4.96 42.44 -9.08
N ASP A 42 4.73 43.76 -9.06
CA ASP A 42 5.69 44.69 -8.55
C ASP A 42 5.87 44.64 -7.01
N THR A 43 4.95 44.00 -6.31
CA THR A 43 5.02 43.76 -4.87
C THR A 43 5.71 42.44 -4.51
N GLY A 44 6.07 41.62 -5.51
CA GLY A 44 6.68 40.31 -5.34
C GLY A 44 5.68 39.18 -5.09
N LEU A 45 4.37 39.42 -5.21
CA LEU A 45 3.35 38.41 -5.08
C LEU A 45 3.14 37.67 -6.41
N ALA A 46 2.89 36.35 -6.33
CA ALA A 46 2.61 35.55 -7.50
C ALA A 46 1.30 35.98 -8.16
N THR A 47 1.33 36.15 -9.48
CA THR A 47 0.14 36.47 -10.27
C THR A 47 -0.67 35.21 -10.61
N HIS A 48 -1.82 35.38 -11.26
CA HIS A 48 -2.64 34.28 -11.79
C HIS A 48 -1.85 33.30 -12.70
N SER A 49 -0.69 33.72 -13.23
CA SER A 49 0.19 32.84 -14.00
C SER A 49 0.68 31.63 -13.21
N LEU A 50 0.78 31.70 -11.87
CA LEU A 50 1.15 30.58 -11.02
C LEU A 50 0.08 29.48 -11.05
N GLU A 51 -1.21 29.84 -10.98
CA GLU A 51 -2.30 28.86 -11.03
C GLU A 51 -2.31 28.11 -12.36
N VAL A 52 -2.17 28.83 -13.47
CA VAL A 52 -2.07 28.23 -14.82
C VAL A 52 -0.88 27.29 -14.90
N THR A 53 0.26 27.68 -14.35
CA THR A 53 1.48 26.86 -14.33
C THR A 53 1.28 25.58 -13.50
N LEU A 54 0.62 25.67 -12.35
CA LEU A 54 0.31 24.51 -11.50
C LEU A 54 -0.66 23.56 -12.17
N GLU A 55 -1.66 24.06 -12.89
CA GLU A 55 -2.59 23.20 -13.67
C GLU A 55 -1.88 22.46 -14.80
N GLN A 56 -0.99 23.14 -15.52
CA GLN A 56 -0.15 22.49 -16.57
C GLN A 56 0.75 21.42 -15.98
N LEU A 57 1.34 21.67 -14.83
CA LEU A 57 2.18 20.72 -14.13
C LEU A 57 1.39 19.49 -13.66
N LYS A 58 0.21 19.72 -13.09
CA LYS A 58 -0.72 18.66 -12.68
C LYS A 58 -1.07 17.78 -13.89
N LYS A 59 -1.46 18.39 -15.01
CA LYS A 59 -1.76 17.65 -16.24
C LYS A 59 -0.56 16.79 -16.70
N LYS A 60 0.65 17.34 -16.63
CA LYS A 60 1.87 16.59 -17.00
C LYS A 60 2.14 15.41 -16.08
N ILE A 61 1.91 15.57 -14.78
CA ILE A 61 2.00 14.47 -13.80
C ILE A 61 0.95 13.39 -14.14
N ASP A 62 -0.29 13.79 -14.40
CA ASP A 62 -1.37 12.87 -14.76
C ASP A 62 -1.06 12.11 -16.07
N ASP A 63 -0.50 12.80 -17.07
CA ASP A 63 -0.08 12.17 -18.33
C ASP A 63 1.08 11.18 -18.10
N ASN A 64 2.07 11.52 -17.26
CA ASN A 64 3.16 10.61 -16.89
C ASN A 64 2.65 9.37 -16.14
N VAL A 65 1.63 9.52 -15.28
CA VAL A 65 0.94 8.40 -14.62
C VAL A 65 0.29 7.49 -15.66
N ARG A 66 -0.51 8.07 -16.58
CA ARG A 66 -1.22 7.31 -17.63
C ARG A 66 -0.26 6.58 -18.56
N LEU A 67 0.90 7.17 -18.87
CA LEU A 67 1.93 6.55 -19.70
C LEU A 67 2.79 5.53 -18.93
N GLY A 68 2.51 5.29 -17.65
CA GLY A 68 3.28 4.39 -16.81
C GLY A 68 4.70 4.86 -16.49
N GLN A 69 5.03 6.11 -16.81
CA GLN A 69 6.38 6.65 -16.64
C GLN A 69 6.75 6.91 -15.18
N LEU A 70 5.74 7.07 -14.31
CA LEU A 70 5.95 7.19 -12.88
C LEU A 70 6.12 5.85 -12.18
N GLY A 71 5.81 4.75 -12.88
CA GLY A 71 5.82 3.40 -12.34
C GLY A 71 4.77 3.22 -11.22
N LEU A 72 4.13 2.08 -11.18
CA LEU A 72 3.35 1.71 -10.00
C LEU A 72 4.32 1.43 -8.85
N LEU A 73 4.00 1.93 -7.67
CA LEU A 73 4.69 1.52 -6.45
C LEU A 73 4.51 0.00 -6.29
N PRO A 74 5.56 -0.75 -5.91
CA PRO A 74 5.44 -2.20 -5.70
C PRO A 74 4.26 -2.57 -4.79
N SER A 75 4.04 -1.78 -3.77
CA SER A 75 2.93 -1.93 -2.82
C SER A 75 1.54 -1.86 -3.46
N THR A 76 1.34 -1.03 -4.48
CA THR A 76 0.06 -0.96 -5.22
C THR A 76 -0.25 -2.28 -5.92
N VAL A 77 0.71 -2.83 -6.67
CA VAL A 77 0.53 -4.10 -7.39
C VAL A 77 0.32 -5.26 -6.41
N ILE A 78 1.08 -5.26 -5.31
CA ILE A 78 0.99 -6.28 -4.26
C ILE A 78 -0.37 -6.21 -3.54
N ALA A 79 -0.87 -5.00 -3.24
CA ALA A 79 -2.19 -4.83 -2.63
C ALA A 79 -3.32 -5.33 -3.54
N ILE A 80 -3.30 -4.97 -4.83
CA ILE A 80 -4.27 -5.46 -5.81
C ILE A 80 -4.20 -6.97 -5.93
N SER A 81 -2.99 -7.54 -6.05
CA SER A 81 -2.80 -8.98 -6.15
C SER A 81 -3.30 -9.72 -4.91
N TYR A 82 -3.02 -9.20 -3.73
CA TYR A 82 -3.49 -9.79 -2.47
C TYR A 82 -5.01 -9.73 -2.35
N PHE A 83 -5.61 -8.60 -2.72
CA PHE A 83 -7.06 -8.42 -2.72
C PHE A 83 -7.75 -9.41 -3.67
N GLU A 84 -7.36 -9.44 -4.93
CA GLU A 84 -8.01 -10.28 -5.95
C GLU A 84 -7.77 -11.78 -5.75
N ASN A 85 -6.58 -12.17 -5.26
CA ASN A 85 -6.22 -13.58 -5.14
C ASN A 85 -6.48 -14.19 -3.77
N PHE A 86 -6.81 -13.39 -2.76
CA PHE A 86 -7.06 -13.89 -1.41
C PHE A 86 -8.30 -13.27 -0.76
N ILE A 87 -8.28 -11.95 -0.50
CA ILE A 87 -9.33 -11.31 0.31
C ILE A 87 -10.71 -11.51 -0.29
N LYS A 88 -10.88 -11.16 -1.55
CA LYS A 88 -12.16 -11.27 -2.27
C LYS A 88 -12.67 -12.71 -2.31
N LEU A 89 -11.78 -13.67 -2.60
CA LEU A 89 -12.14 -15.08 -2.68
C LEU A 89 -12.54 -15.65 -1.31
N VAL A 90 -11.90 -15.23 -0.23
CA VAL A 90 -12.29 -15.62 1.14
C VAL A 90 -13.59 -14.92 1.53
N ALA A 91 -13.75 -13.62 1.25
CA ALA A 91 -14.97 -12.88 1.52
C ALA A 91 -16.19 -13.51 0.85
N ASP A 92 -16.08 -13.92 -0.42
CA ASP A 92 -17.14 -14.62 -1.16
C ASP A 92 -17.57 -15.96 -0.50
N GLN A 93 -16.68 -16.59 0.25
CA GLN A 93 -17.00 -17.82 0.97
C GLN A 93 -17.66 -17.59 2.33
N ILE A 94 -17.32 -16.50 2.99
CA ILE A 94 -17.83 -16.21 4.34
C ILE A 94 -19.02 -15.26 4.35
N TYR A 95 -19.35 -14.57 3.28
CA TYR A 95 -20.48 -13.67 3.14
C TYR A 95 -21.40 -14.10 1.97
N PRO A 96 -22.75 -13.94 2.02
CA PRO A 96 -23.58 -13.45 3.12
C PRO A 96 -23.89 -14.52 4.18
N PHE A 97 -24.27 -14.09 5.38
CA PHE A 97 -24.65 -14.97 6.47
C PHE A 97 -26.17 -15.13 6.61
N PRO A 98 -26.62 -16.25 7.22
CA PRO A 98 -25.84 -17.41 7.66
C PRO A 98 -25.55 -18.39 6.50
N ARG A 99 -24.30 -18.87 6.39
CA ARG A 99 -23.96 -20.00 5.52
C ARG A 99 -23.78 -21.26 6.36
N ASP A 100 -24.50 -22.33 6.01
CA ASP A 100 -24.36 -23.63 6.64
C ASP A 100 -23.02 -24.27 6.24
N GLY A 101 -22.25 -24.71 7.21
CA GLY A 101 -21.12 -25.59 6.95
C GLY A 101 -19.83 -24.95 6.44
N VAL A 102 -19.63 -23.65 6.64
CA VAL A 102 -18.43 -22.93 6.18
C VAL A 102 -17.14 -23.49 6.81
N MET A 103 -17.19 -23.96 8.06
CA MET A 103 -16.07 -24.54 8.79
C MET A 103 -16.51 -25.70 9.68
N ASP A 104 -15.90 -26.86 9.50
CA ASP A 104 -16.05 -28.03 10.36
C ASP A 104 -17.51 -28.41 10.67
N GLY A 105 -18.46 -28.07 9.78
CA GLY A 105 -19.89 -28.30 9.99
C GLY A 105 -20.57 -27.39 11.03
N LYS A 106 -19.86 -26.42 11.59
CA LYS A 106 -20.40 -25.46 12.57
C LYS A 106 -21.09 -24.31 11.83
N LYS A 107 -22.24 -23.88 12.37
CA LYS A 107 -22.96 -22.70 11.89
C LYS A 107 -22.49 -21.47 12.65
N TYR A 108 -22.20 -20.41 11.92
CA TYR A 108 -21.85 -19.10 12.48
C TYR A 108 -22.90 -18.08 12.07
N LYS A 109 -23.22 -17.15 12.95
CA LYS A 109 -24.15 -16.03 12.66
C LYS A 109 -23.48 -14.89 11.93
N SER A 110 -22.17 -14.75 12.11
CA SER A 110 -21.35 -13.77 11.42
C SER A 110 -19.94 -14.31 11.17
N ALA A 111 -19.23 -13.77 10.21
CA ALA A 111 -17.80 -14.03 10.04
C ALA A 111 -17.08 -12.74 9.67
N LYS A 112 -15.82 -12.64 10.08
CA LYS A 112 -14.96 -11.52 9.79
C LYS A 112 -13.61 -12.03 9.34
N LEU A 113 -13.08 -11.39 8.30
CA LEU A 113 -11.72 -11.57 7.83
C LEU A 113 -10.89 -10.37 8.30
N ARG A 114 -10.00 -10.58 9.25
CA ARG A 114 -9.05 -9.58 9.74
C ARG A 114 -7.75 -9.65 8.98
N ILE A 115 -7.40 -8.57 8.32
CA ILE A 115 -6.11 -8.39 7.69
C ILE A 115 -5.22 -7.65 8.66
N VAL A 116 -4.22 -8.34 9.18
CA VAL A 116 -3.30 -7.83 10.20
C VAL A 116 -2.09 -7.19 9.54
N ILE A 117 -2.00 -5.88 9.62
CA ILE A 117 -0.88 -5.13 9.04
C ILE A 117 0.26 -5.06 10.06
N PRO A 118 1.46 -5.55 9.72
CA PRO A 118 2.61 -5.46 10.60
C PRO A 118 3.09 -4.01 10.75
N LYS A 119 3.72 -3.71 11.87
CA LYS A 119 4.24 -2.38 12.17
C LYS A 119 5.35 -1.94 11.20
N ASP A 120 6.17 -2.87 10.77
CA ASP A 120 7.31 -2.68 9.87
C ASP A 120 7.47 -3.88 8.94
N LEU A 121 8.25 -3.73 7.88
CA LEU A 121 8.62 -4.83 7.01
C LEU A 121 9.76 -5.64 7.66
N ASP A 122 9.61 -6.96 7.60
CA ASP A 122 10.59 -7.92 8.07
C ASP A 122 11.09 -8.78 6.89
N ALA A 123 12.35 -9.11 6.88
CA ALA A 123 12.94 -10.00 5.88
C ALA A 123 12.29 -11.40 5.87
N ASP A 124 11.68 -11.82 6.98
CA ASP A 124 10.94 -13.07 7.11
C ASP A 124 9.50 -12.84 7.62
N MET A 125 8.68 -12.25 6.77
CA MET A 125 7.25 -12.03 7.05
C MET A 125 6.50 -13.32 7.39
N LYS A 126 6.92 -14.46 6.82
CA LYS A 126 6.30 -15.75 7.12
C LYS A 126 6.51 -16.16 8.57
N ARG A 127 7.73 -16.01 9.08
CA ARG A 127 8.06 -16.28 10.49
C ARG A 127 7.28 -15.32 11.41
N ARG A 128 7.23 -14.03 11.07
CA ARG A 128 6.48 -13.03 11.84
C ARG A 128 5.00 -13.38 11.91
N ALA A 129 4.38 -13.71 10.80
CA ALA A 129 2.99 -14.17 10.75
C ALA A 129 2.77 -15.41 11.63
N THR A 130 3.65 -16.41 11.56
CA THR A 130 3.57 -17.62 12.41
C THR A 130 3.63 -17.25 13.90
N VAL A 131 4.55 -16.37 14.30
CA VAL A 131 4.66 -15.89 15.69
C VAL A 131 3.38 -15.18 16.13
N TYR A 132 2.82 -14.33 15.26
CA TYR A 132 1.54 -13.66 15.54
C TYR A 132 0.41 -14.66 15.76
N TYR A 133 0.27 -15.67 14.89
CA TYR A 133 -0.78 -16.68 14.99
C TYR A 133 -0.67 -17.49 16.28
N VAL A 134 0.52 -17.94 16.62
CA VAL A 134 0.77 -18.67 17.88
C VAL A 134 0.46 -17.82 19.11
N LYS A 135 0.96 -16.56 19.11
CA LYS A 135 0.73 -15.62 20.23
C LYS A 135 -0.75 -15.34 20.47
N ASN A 136 -1.54 -15.28 19.41
CA ASN A 136 -2.98 -15.00 19.48
C ASN A 136 -3.84 -16.28 19.53
N GLY A 137 -3.25 -17.46 19.68
CA GLY A 137 -4.00 -18.71 19.81
C GLY A 137 -4.81 -19.09 18.57
N LEU A 138 -4.35 -18.69 17.39
CA LEU A 138 -5.01 -18.98 16.13
C LEU A 138 -4.66 -20.40 15.66
N SER A 139 -5.64 -21.14 15.19
CA SER A 139 -5.47 -22.48 14.59
C SER A 139 -5.54 -22.43 13.09
N GLU A 140 -4.65 -23.15 12.42
CA GLU A 140 -4.67 -23.30 10.97
C GLU A 140 -5.85 -24.15 10.53
N LYS A 141 -6.59 -23.67 9.55
CA LYS A 141 -7.70 -24.36 8.86
C LYS A 141 -7.56 -24.14 7.37
N VAL A 142 -8.38 -24.84 6.59
CA VAL A 142 -8.41 -24.70 5.14
C VAL A 142 -9.80 -24.24 4.73
N ILE A 143 -9.85 -23.19 3.93
CA ILE A 143 -11.06 -22.74 3.24
C ILE A 143 -10.96 -23.11 1.77
N ASN A 144 -12.00 -23.74 1.25
CA ASN A 144 -12.09 -24.15 -0.15
C ASN A 144 -12.89 -23.09 -0.92
N THR A 145 -12.26 -22.50 -1.91
CA THR A 145 -12.94 -21.63 -2.88
C THR A 145 -13.23 -22.40 -4.16
N SER A 146 -13.97 -21.79 -5.09
CA SER A 146 -14.25 -22.39 -6.39
C SER A 146 -13.00 -22.73 -7.21
N HIS A 147 -11.86 -22.10 -6.92
CA HIS A 147 -10.65 -22.22 -7.72
C HIS A 147 -9.52 -22.98 -7.03
N ARG A 148 -9.39 -22.84 -5.70
CA ARG A 148 -8.33 -23.48 -4.91
C ARG A 148 -8.63 -23.44 -3.42
N SER A 149 -7.85 -24.21 -2.66
CA SER A 149 -7.88 -24.22 -1.20
C SER A 149 -6.85 -23.24 -0.64
N TYR A 150 -7.23 -22.51 0.41
CA TYR A 150 -6.35 -21.56 1.10
C TYR A 150 -6.19 -21.97 2.56
N PRO A 151 -4.95 -22.00 3.08
CA PRO A 151 -4.74 -22.03 4.51
C PRO A 151 -5.18 -20.69 5.11
N ILE A 152 -5.93 -20.75 6.19
CA ILE A 152 -6.41 -19.60 6.95
C ILE A 152 -6.18 -19.84 8.42
N HIS A 153 -6.13 -18.78 9.22
CA HIS A 153 -5.96 -18.90 10.66
C HIS A 153 -7.21 -18.39 11.36
N VAL A 154 -7.76 -19.23 12.23
CA VAL A 154 -9.05 -19.02 12.90
C VAL A 154 -8.84 -18.96 14.39
N GLN A 155 -9.54 -18.08 15.08
CA GLN A 155 -9.52 -18.02 16.54
C GLN A 155 -10.18 -19.28 17.11
N ALA A 156 -9.38 -20.06 17.86
CA ALA A 156 -9.73 -21.42 18.24
C ALA A 156 -10.81 -21.54 19.34
N ASN A 157 -11.08 -20.49 20.13
CA ASN A 157 -11.87 -20.59 21.34
C ASN A 157 -12.82 -19.41 21.55
N ASN A 158 -13.91 -19.41 20.79
CA ASN A 158 -15.11 -18.73 21.29
C ASN A 158 -16.27 -19.73 21.33
N GLU A 159 -16.28 -20.58 22.35
CA GLU A 159 -17.38 -21.53 22.57
C GLU A 159 -18.75 -20.83 22.72
N ASN A 160 -18.75 -19.53 22.99
CA ASN A 160 -19.95 -18.70 23.17
C ASN A 160 -20.16 -17.63 22.07
N GLU A 161 -19.26 -17.47 21.10
CA GLU A 161 -19.46 -16.50 20.03
C GLU A 161 -19.88 -17.20 18.75
N ASP A 162 -21.08 -16.89 18.30
CA ASP A 162 -21.63 -17.29 16.99
C ASP A 162 -20.89 -16.60 15.82
N ALA A 163 -19.73 -16.02 16.06
CA ALA A 163 -18.91 -15.29 15.10
C ALA A 163 -17.63 -16.05 14.75
N LEU A 164 -17.40 -16.26 13.46
CA LEU A 164 -16.14 -16.78 12.94
C LEU A 164 -15.16 -15.61 12.70
N VAL A 165 -14.01 -15.62 13.36
CA VAL A 165 -12.94 -14.64 13.08
C VAL A 165 -11.77 -15.35 12.42
N ILE A 166 -11.51 -14.97 11.17
CA ILE A 166 -10.36 -15.40 10.38
C ILE A 166 -9.35 -14.27 10.43
N ALA A 167 -8.08 -14.57 10.70
CA ALA A 167 -7.01 -13.57 10.67
C ALA A 167 -5.93 -13.98 9.67
N ASP A 168 -5.46 -13.04 8.89
CA ASP A 168 -4.33 -13.21 7.98
C ASP A 168 -3.37 -12.04 8.07
N MET A 169 -2.08 -12.34 8.22
CA MET A 169 -1.00 -11.36 8.09
C MET A 169 -0.37 -11.53 6.70
N PRO A 170 -0.42 -10.49 5.84
CA PRO A 170 -0.03 -10.62 4.44
C PRO A 170 1.46 -10.94 4.27
N THR A 171 1.82 -12.20 4.11
CA THR A 171 3.21 -12.62 3.85
C THR A 171 3.74 -12.13 2.49
N ILE A 172 2.85 -11.74 1.58
CA ILE A 172 3.19 -11.12 0.29
C ILE A 172 3.95 -9.78 0.45
N LEU A 173 3.87 -9.15 1.63
CA LEU A 173 4.64 -7.94 1.97
C LEU A 173 6.15 -8.16 1.87
N ASN A 174 6.62 -9.40 1.98
CA ASN A 174 8.01 -9.75 1.68
C ASN A 174 8.46 -9.34 0.26
N GLY A 175 7.51 -9.22 -0.68
CA GLY A 175 7.79 -8.69 -2.02
C GLY A 175 8.15 -7.21 -2.03
N ILE A 176 7.58 -6.42 -1.12
CA ILE A 176 7.92 -4.99 -0.96
C ILE A 176 9.33 -4.87 -0.38
N ASP A 177 9.63 -5.60 0.69
CA ASP A 177 10.94 -5.64 1.32
C ASP A 177 12.04 -5.97 0.31
N LYS A 178 11.86 -7.05 -0.46
CA LYS A 178 12.80 -7.43 -1.51
C LYS A 178 12.94 -6.41 -2.64
N ALA A 179 11.85 -5.73 -3.02
CA ALA A 179 11.92 -4.69 -4.04
C ALA A 179 12.73 -3.47 -3.54
N ILE A 180 12.60 -3.13 -2.26
CA ILE A 180 13.37 -2.07 -1.61
C ILE A 180 14.85 -2.46 -1.55
N ASP A 181 15.17 -3.68 -1.12
CA ASP A 181 16.53 -4.19 -1.07
C ASP A 181 17.22 -4.20 -2.45
N MET A 182 16.49 -4.55 -3.50
CA MET A 182 17.01 -4.50 -4.87
C MET A 182 17.26 -3.07 -5.37
N TYR A 183 16.48 -2.11 -4.89
CA TYR A 183 16.62 -0.70 -5.25
C TYR A 183 17.77 -0.03 -4.51
N PHE A 184 17.91 -0.30 -3.22
CA PHE A 184 18.98 0.21 -2.38
C PHE A 184 20.12 -0.81 -2.33
N ARG A 185 21.23 -0.51 -2.98
CA ARG A 185 22.42 -1.37 -2.88
C ARG A 185 22.93 -1.38 -1.44
N VAL A 186 23.07 -2.56 -0.89
CA VAL A 186 23.59 -2.76 0.47
C VAL A 186 25.05 -2.29 0.53
N GLY A 187 25.29 -1.18 1.19
CA GLY A 187 26.64 -0.62 1.41
C GLY A 187 27.03 -0.53 2.89
N HIS A 188 26.12 -0.86 3.82
CA HIS A 188 26.34 -0.75 5.27
C HIS A 188 25.47 -1.76 6.04
N ILE A 189 25.81 -1.98 7.29
CA ILE A 189 25.04 -2.86 8.19
C ILE A 189 23.82 -2.09 8.69
N GLY A 190 22.63 -2.64 8.48
CA GLY A 190 21.35 -2.05 8.88
C GLY A 190 20.66 -1.26 7.76
N LYS A 191 19.45 -0.78 8.05
CA LYS A 191 18.66 0.03 7.12
C LYS A 191 19.12 1.48 7.16
N SER A 192 19.20 2.13 5.99
CA SER A 192 19.41 3.57 5.93
C SER A 192 18.11 4.31 6.21
N ILE A 193 18.20 5.59 6.63
CA ILE A 193 17.03 6.46 6.81
C ILE A 193 16.15 6.48 5.55
N GLU A 194 16.77 6.42 4.39
CA GLU A 194 16.07 6.43 3.11
C GLU A 194 15.32 5.13 2.84
N GLN A 195 15.86 4.00 3.24
CA GLN A 195 15.17 2.71 3.21
C GLN A 195 13.97 2.73 4.15
N GLU A 196 14.15 3.19 5.39
CA GLU A 196 13.05 3.30 6.38
C GLU A 196 11.92 4.21 5.88
N LEU A 197 12.24 5.38 5.31
CA LEU A 197 11.25 6.27 4.72
C LEU A 197 10.52 5.63 3.53
N THR A 198 11.25 4.87 2.72
CA THR A 198 10.66 4.17 1.57
C THR A 198 9.74 3.04 2.03
N GLU A 199 10.16 2.25 3.02
CA GLU A 199 9.32 1.22 3.63
C GLU A 199 8.04 1.80 4.20
N HIS A 200 8.15 2.86 4.99
CA HIS A 200 6.98 3.52 5.58
C HIS A 200 6.00 4.02 4.49
N ARG A 201 6.52 4.61 3.42
CA ARG A 201 5.71 5.06 2.28
C ARG A 201 5.02 3.89 1.59
N GLU A 202 5.74 2.82 1.29
CA GLU A 202 5.18 1.64 0.61
C GLU A 202 4.14 0.94 1.50
N MET A 203 4.38 0.82 2.80
CA MET A 203 3.42 0.27 3.74
C MET A 203 2.15 1.12 3.83
N SER A 204 2.30 2.44 3.95
CA SER A 204 1.16 3.37 3.96
C SER A 204 0.35 3.28 2.67
N ASN A 205 1.02 3.17 1.51
CA ASN A 205 0.36 3.02 0.23
C ASN A 205 -0.34 1.66 0.10
N PHE A 206 0.28 0.57 0.57
CA PHE A 206 -0.36 -0.76 0.59
C PHE A 206 -1.68 -0.72 1.35
N VAL A 207 -1.67 -0.18 2.57
CA VAL A 207 -2.87 -0.05 3.41
C VAL A 207 -3.93 0.83 2.74
N HIS A 208 -3.52 1.98 2.19
CA HIS A 208 -4.42 2.90 1.51
C HIS A 208 -5.14 2.24 0.32
N VAL A 209 -4.38 1.59 -0.56
CA VAL A 209 -4.93 0.89 -1.73
C VAL A 209 -5.85 -0.26 -1.28
N LEU A 210 -5.44 -1.01 -0.26
CA LEU A 210 -6.23 -2.12 0.26
C LEU A 210 -7.58 -1.65 0.82
N LYS A 211 -7.60 -0.54 1.58
CA LYS A 211 -8.84 0.08 2.06
C LYS A 211 -9.76 0.48 0.93
N LEU A 212 -9.25 1.14 -0.10
CA LEU A 212 -10.05 1.54 -1.27
C LEU A 212 -10.68 0.32 -1.96
N LEU A 213 -9.92 -0.78 -2.10
CA LEU A 213 -10.42 -2.01 -2.71
C LEU A 213 -11.49 -2.69 -1.86
N VAL A 214 -11.29 -2.76 -0.54
CA VAL A 214 -12.26 -3.33 0.41
C VAL A 214 -13.56 -2.52 0.44
N GLU A 215 -13.45 -1.19 0.52
CA GLU A 215 -14.60 -0.29 0.52
C GLU A 215 -15.38 -0.31 -0.81
N GLY A 216 -14.68 -0.54 -1.92
CA GLY A 216 -15.26 -0.63 -3.26
C GLY A 216 -15.99 -1.94 -3.55
N ASP A 217 -15.77 -3.00 -2.77
CA ASP A 217 -16.39 -4.31 -2.98
C ASP A 217 -17.57 -4.52 -2.03
N ALA A 218 -18.70 -4.97 -2.59
CA ALA A 218 -19.97 -5.08 -1.86
C ALA A 218 -19.92 -6.10 -0.70
N PHE A 219 -19.14 -7.17 -0.83
CA PHE A 219 -19.02 -8.21 0.20
C PHE A 219 -17.89 -7.90 1.18
N CYS A 220 -16.74 -7.48 0.66
CA CYS A 220 -15.58 -7.19 1.48
C CYS A 220 -15.84 -6.10 2.51
N LYS A 221 -16.54 -5.01 2.15
CA LYS A 221 -16.85 -3.92 3.08
C LYS A 221 -17.66 -4.36 4.31
N GLU A 222 -18.42 -5.46 4.22
CA GLU A 222 -19.26 -5.96 5.30
C GLU A 222 -18.53 -6.96 6.22
N CYS A 223 -17.49 -7.64 5.71
CA CYS A 223 -16.85 -8.72 6.45
C CYS A 223 -15.32 -8.61 6.59
N VAL A 224 -14.66 -7.64 5.94
CA VAL A 224 -13.21 -7.44 6.02
C VAL A 224 -12.86 -6.29 6.94
N GLU A 225 -11.96 -6.54 7.89
CA GLU A 225 -11.40 -5.55 8.80
C GLU A 225 -9.89 -5.45 8.57
N ILE A 226 -9.36 -4.23 8.48
CA ILE A 226 -7.91 -3.99 8.39
C ILE A 226 -7.46 -3.46 9.74
N VAL A 227 -6.58 -4.20 10.40
CA VAL A 227 -6.15 -3.94 11.78
C VAL A 227 -4.62 -3.93 11.90
N ASN A 228 -4.10 -3.33 12.95
CA ASN A 228 -2.70 -3.47 13.34
C ASN A 228 -2.45 -4.78 14.13
N GLU A 229 -1.21 -5.02 14.54
CA GLU A 229 -0.84 -6.21 15.34
C GLU A 229 -1.48 -6.25 16.74
N ASP A 230 -2.00 -5.14 17.23
CA ASP A 230 -2.73 -5.02 18.49
C ASP A 230 -4.25 -5.16 18.30
N ASN A 231 -4.70 -5.52 17.09
CA ASN A 231 -6.10 -5.67 16.68
C ASN A 231 -6.92 -4.35 16.71
N GLU A 232 -6.26 -3.21 16.62
CA GLU A 232 -6.92 -1.92 16.46
C GLU A 232 -7.15 -1.61 14.98
N MET A 233 -8.33 -1.07 14.65
CA MET A 233 -8.66 -0.63 13.29
C MET A 233 -7.71 0.50 12.83
N ILE A 234 -7.22 0.41 11.62
CA ILE A 234 -6.30 1.39 11.03
C ILE A 234 -6.88 2.02 9.78
#